data_6fead9f27a76f21c104522fe3eb6a8b5
#
_entry.id   6fead9f27a76f21c104522fe3eb6a8b5
#
_cell.length_a   1.000
_cell.length_b   1.000
_cell.length_c   1.000
_cell.angle_alpha   90.00
_cell.angle_beta   90.00
_cell.angle_gamma   90.00
#
_symmetry.space_group_name_H-M   'P 1'
#
loop_
_entity.id
_entity.type
_entity.pdbx_description
1 polymer ?
#
loop_
_entity_poly.entity_id
_entity_poly.type
_entity_poly.pdbx_seq_one_letter_code
_entity_poly.pdbx_strand_id
1 'polypeptide(L)'
;MLNNSNESYNDLIINYFCQEEDITSTGRVFEIYYNKKEKEYLLRFLHPNLILYYKINNFVYFNFGKEYYFLLGNVLMSVYIQKAPTSEKIINVQIEIENTKPLKYCFTQSQAPIKIGRAKCDINIFSSSISKRHGIIEYSKNSQSFYYKDMGSTNGSTLIIKSGDIIKMKGEMNYKLEDVPFRIQEIP
;
A
#
# COMPACT_ATOMS: atom_id res chain seq x y z
N MET A 1 -35.15 -1.33 21.64
CA MET A 1 -34.10 -2.37 21.42
C MET A 1 -33.98 -2.58 19.93
N LEU A 2 -33.03 -1.96 19.30
CA LEU A 2 -32.73 -2.13 17.87
C LEU A 2 -31.42 -2.91 17.80
N ASN A 3 -31.52 -4.20 17.50
CA ASN A 3 -30.36 -5.03 17.17
C ASN A 3 -29.80 -4.58 15.83
N ASN A 4 -28.72 -3.80 15.86
CA ASN A 4 -27.87 -3.58 14.70
C ASN A 4 -26.92 -4.79 14.52
N SER A 5 -27.42 -5.88 14.00
CA SER A 5 -26.58 -6.95 13.49
C SER A 5 -26.12 -6.59 12.07
N ASN A 6 -25.13 -5.72 11.96
CA ASN A 6 -24.31 -5.65 10.77
C ASN A 6 -23.31 -6.82 10.79
N GLU A 7 -23.81 -8.03 10.70
CA GLU A 7 -22.98 -9.20 10.44
C GLU A 7 -22.52 -9.11 8.98
N SER A 8 -21.31 -8.62 8.79
CA SER A 8 -20.58 -8.83 7.55
C SER A 8 -20.17 -10.31 7.51
N TYR A 9 -20.80 -11.09 6.65
CA TYR A 9 -20.36 -12.46 6.42
C TYR A 9 -18.95 -12.40 5.81
N ASN A 10 -18.00 -13.08 6.44
CA ASN A 10 -16.67 -13.29 5.89
C ASN A 10 -16.78 -14.37 4.81
N ASP A 11 -16.56 -14.01 3.55
CA ASP A 11 -16.67 -14.94 2.43
C ASP A 11 -15.47 -15.90 2.37
N LEU A 12 -14.32 -15.49 2.95
CA LEU A 12 -13.11 -16.29 3.02
C LEU A 12 -12.26 -15.96 4.24
N ILE A 13 -11.90 -16.98 5.01
CA ILE A 13 -10.94 -16.87 6.11
C ILE A 13 -9.78 -17.82 5.80
N ILE A 14 -8.57 -17.28 5.73
CA ILE A 14 -7.37 -18.08 5.58
C ILE A 14 -6.63 -18.11 6.91
N ASN A 15 -6.42 -19.32 7.43
CA ASN A 15 -5.62 -19.59 8.60
C ASN A 15 -4.23 -20.04 8.12
N TYR A 16 -3.20 -19.38 8.60
CA TYR A 16 -1.82 -19.77 8.36
C TYR A 16 -1.34 -20.63 9.53
N PHE A 17 -0.81 -21.82 9.23
CA PHE A 17 -0.15 -22.67 10.19
C PHE A 17 1.37 -22.61 9.95
N CYS A 18 2.10 -22.02 10.85
CA CYS A 18 3.56 -22.13 10.84
C CYS A 18 3.97 -23.46 11.48
N GLN A 19 4.86 -24.22 10.82
CA GLN A 19 5.36 -25.49 11.35
C GLN A 19 6.50 -25.32 12.37
N GLU A 20 6.93 -24.11 12.67
CA GLU A 20 7.95 -23.85 13.69
C GLU A 20 7.30 -23.84 15.08
N GLU A 21 7.90 -24.59 16.00
CA GLU A 21 7.36 -24.98 17.33
C GLU A 21 7.04 -23.82 18.30
N ASP A 22 7.31 -22.57 17.95
CA ASP A 22 7.17 -21.41 18.85
C ASP A 22 6.01 -20.45 18.54
N ILE A 23 5.20 -20.70 17.52
CA ILE A 23 4.05 -19.83 17.21
C ILE A 23 2.74 -20.54 17.53
N THR A 24 2.36 -20.52 18.79
CA THR A 24 1.03 -20.98 19.27
C THR A 24 -0.14 -20.07 18.87
N SER A 25 0.01 -19.20 17.89
CA SER A 25 -1.10 -18.38 17.40
C SER A 25 -1.71 -19.03 16.16
N THR A 26 -2.74 -19.83 16.35
CA THR A 26 -3.76 -20.10 15.34
C THR A 26 -4.46 -18.80 14.95
N GLY A 27 -3.68 -17.84 14.45
CA GLY A 27 -4.15 -16.51 14.15
C GLY A 27 -4.78 -16.48 12.77
N ARG A 28 -5.94 -15.83 12.65
CA ARG A 28 -6.44 -15.38 11.36
C ARG A 28 -5.40 -14.43 10.76
N VAL A 29 -4.97 -14.69 9.53
CA VAL A 29 -3.97 -13.87 8.86
C VAL A 29 -4.62 -12.68 8.17
N PHE A 30 -5.70 -12.93 7.45
CA PHE A 30 -6.54 -11.90 6.85
C PHE A 30 -7.97 -12.41 6.69
N GLU A 31 -8.88 -11.49 6.43
CA GLU A 31 -10.25 -11.76 6.07
C GLU A 31 -10.63 -11.01 4.79
N ILE A 32 -11.48 -11.62 4.00
CA ILE A 32 -12.11 -10.97 2.85
C ILE A 32 -13.59 -10.84 3.16
N TYR A 33 -14.16 -9.67 2.95
CA TYR A 33 -15.57 -9.41 3.17
C TYR A 33 -16.14 -8.46 2.12
N TYR A 34 -17.44 -8.60 1.85
CA TYR A 34 -18.14 -7.76 0.91
C TYR A 34 -18.74 -6.51 1.59
N ASN A 35 -18.33 -5.34 1.15
CA ASN A 35 -18.93 -4.07 1.58
C ASN A 35 -20.19 -3.78 0.75
N LYS A 36 -21.36 -4.04 1.32
CA LYS A 36 -22.65 -3.86 0.64
C LYS A 36 -22.93 -2.41 0.23
N LYS A 37 -22.44 -1.43 1.00
CA LYS A 37 -22.66 -0.01 0.74
C LYS A 37 -21.88 0.45 -0.50
N GLU A 38 -20.61 0.08 -0.58
CA GLU A 38 -19.71 0.47 -1.67
C GLU A 38 -19.71 -0.55 -2.82
N LYS A 39 -20.41 -1.69 -2.64
CA LYS A 39 -20.49 -2.81 -3.61
C LYS A 39 -19.12 -3.32 -4.03
N GLU A 40 -18.25 -3.59 -3.07
CA GLU A 40 -16.88 -4.01 -3.32
C GLU A 40 -16.37 -5.00 -2.29
N TYR A 41 -15.42 -5.86 -2.69
CA TYR A 41 -14.69 -6.72 -1.78
C TYR A 41 -13.53 -5.98 -1.14
N LEU A 42 -13.36 -6.20 0.16
CA LEU A 42 -12.29 -5.64 0.97
C LEU A 42 -11.48 -6.77 1.60
N LEU A 43 -10.16 -6.63 1.60
CA LEU A 43 -9.24 -7.47 2.35
C LEU A 43 -8.77 -6.70 3.58
N ARG A 44 -8.95 -7.28 4.77
CA ARG A 44 -8.38 -6.78 6.02
C ARG A 44 -7.26 -7.70 6.48
N PHE A 45 -6.07 -7.16 6.67
CA PHE A 45 -4.95 -7.90 7.22
C PHE A 45 -4.97 -7.86 8.75
N LEU A 46 -4.85 -9.01 9.40
CA LEU A 46 -5.11 -9.15 10.84
C LEU A 46 -3.87 -9.52 11.66
N HIS A 47 -2.90 -10.20 11.03
CA HIS A 47 -1.78 -10.76 11.78
C HIS A 47 -0.76 -9.69 12.19
N PRO A 48 -0.41 -9.55 13.50
CA PRO A 48 0.43 -8.47 13.98
C PRO A 48 1.92 -8.62 13.62
N ASN A 49 2.41 -9.84 13.48
CA ASN A 49 3.84 -10.15 13.34
C ASN A 49 4.25 -10.60 11.93
N LEU A 50 3.29 -10.78 11.02
CA LEU A 50 3.58 -11.10 9.63
C LEU A 50 3.50 -9.82 8.78
N ILE A 51 4.18 -9.83 7.64
CA ILE A 51 4.13 -8.76 6.66
C ILE A 51 3.42 -9.26 5.41
N LEU A 52 2.38 -8.54 5.02
CA LEU A 52 1.70 -8.77 3.76
C LEU A 52 2.17 -7.74 2.73
N TYR A 53 2.64 -8.22 1.60
CA TYR A 53 3.08 -7.42 0.48
C TYR A 53 2.06 -7.49 -0.65
N TYR A 54 1.70 -6.35 -1.21
CA TYR A 54 0.84 -6.25 -2.40
C TYR A 54 1.65 -5.68 -3.56
N LYS A 55 1.83 -6.46 -4.63
CA LYS A 55 2.47 -6.00 -5.86
C LYS A 55 1.55 -5.03 -6.59
N ILE A 56 2.02 -3.80 -6.77
CA ILE A 56 1.23 -2.72 -7.35
C ILE A 56 1.16 -2.92 -8.87
N ASN A 57 -0.03 -3.19 -9.36
CA ASN A 57 -0.37 -3.24 -10.78
C ASN A 57 -1.42 -2.19 -11.17
N ASN A 58 -1.85 -1.38 -10.21
CA ASN A 58 -2.84 -0.31 -10.38
C ASN A 58 -2.46 0.90 -9.52
N PHE A 59 -3.39 1.82 -9.26
CA PHE A 59 -3.19 2.99 -8.41
C PHE A 59 -3.35 2.66 -6.92
N VAL A 60 -2.49 3.26 -6.09
CA VAL A 60 -2.65 3.24 -4.63
C VAL A 60 -3.02 4.65 -4.18
N TYR A 61 -4.28 4.86 -3.81
CA TYR A 61 -4.77 6.13 -3.28
C TYR A 61 -4.38 6.30 -1.82
N PHE A 62 -4.02 7.52 -1.44
CA PHE A 62 -3.59 7.84 -0.09
C PHE A 62 -4.71 8.47 0.71
N ASN A 63 -5.00 7.91 1.87
CA ASN A 63 -5.93 8.48 2.83
C ASN A 63 -5.21 9.49 3.73
N PHE A 64 -5.92 10.54 4.08
CA PHE A 64 -5.42 11.55 5.01
C PHE A 64 -5.12 10.95 6.39
N GLY A 65 -3.97 11.31 6.98
CA GLY A 65 -3.58 10.87 8.32
C GLY A 65 -3.06 9.43 8.39
N LYS A 66 -2.98 8.72 7.26
CA LYS A 66 -2.41 7.38 7.19
C LYS A 66 -1.02 7.43 6.56
N GLU A 67 -0.10 6.66 7.10
CA GLU A 67 1.23 6.43 6.53
C GLU A 67 1.22 5.16 5.67
N TYR A 68 1.84 5.24 4.51
CA TYR A 68 1.98 4.15 3.56
C TYR A 68 3.44 3.80 3.36
N TYR A 69 3.74 2.52 3.23
CA TYR A 69 5.09 2.02 3.04
C TYR A 69 5.19 1.21 1.75
N PHE A 70 6.20 1.52 0.95
CA PHE A 70 6.44 0.90 -0.34
C PHE A 70 7.85 0.34 -0.40
N LEU A 71 8.01 -0.81 -1.02
CA LEU A 71 9.30 -1.25 -1.54
C LEU A 71 9.37 -0.92 -3.03
N LEU A 72 10.34 -0.11 -3.41
CA LEU A 72 10.70 0.20 -4.78
C LEU A 72 12.01 -0.54 -5.07
N GLY A 73 11.93 -1.74 -5.67
CA GLY A 73 13.07 -2.66 -5.67
C GLY A 73 13.48 -3.01 -4.23
N ASN A 74 14.69 -2.58 -3.81
CA ASN A 74 15.20 -2.76 -2.43
C ASN A 74 15.18 -1.47 -1.60
N VAL A 75 14.52 -0.42 -2.07
CA VAL A 75 14.47 0.89 -1.40
C VAL A 75 13.13 1.04 -0.70
N LEU A 76 13.14 1.39 0.59
CA LEU A 76 11.93 1.68 1.34
C LEU A 76 11.52 3.15 1.11
N MET A 77 10.27 3.35 0.72
CA MET A 77 9.65 4.67 0.63
C MET A 77 8.46 4.72 1.58
N SER A 78 8.41 5.71 2.47
CA SER A 78 7.20 6.01 3.23
C SER A 78 6.55 7.31 2.73
N VAL A 79 5.22 7.33 2.81
CA VAL A 79 4.39 8.43 2.34
C VAL A 79 3.33 8.76 3.38
N TYR A 80 3.21 10.04 3.71
CA TYR A 80 2.21 10.56 4.65
C TYR A 80 1.61 11.86 4.13
N ILE A 81 0.27 11.98 4.21
CA ILE A 81 -0.47 13.17 3.79
C ILE A 81 -0.97 13.95 5.00
N GLN A 82 -0.72 15.24 5.01
CA GLN A 82 -1.22 16.17 6.01
C GLN A 82 -1.90 17.39 5.36
N LYS A 83 -2.74 18.09 6.10
CA LYS A 83 -3.28 19.38 5.69
C LYS A 83 -2.29 20.50 6.01
N ALA A 84 -2.07 21.39 5.06
CA ALA A 84 -1.44 22.66 5.36
C ALA A 84 -2.44 23.60 6.09
N PRO A 85 -1.95 24.63 6.80
CA PRO A 85 -2.80 25.68 7.33
C PRO A 85 -3.67 26.36 6.28
N THR A 86 -3.22 26.39 5.03
CA THR A 86 -3.88 26.99 3.84
C THR A 86 -4.93 26.10 3.17
N SER A 87 -5.43 25.06 3.81
CA SER A 87 -6.32 24.04 3.21
C SER A 87 -5.70 23.20 2.07
N GLU A 88 -4.52 23.54 1.59
CA GLU A 88 -3.79 22.76 0.59
C GLU A 88 -3.28 21.45 1.21
N LYS A 89 -3.26 20.37 0.45
CA LYS A 89 -2.71 19.10 0.93
C LYS A 89 -1.22 19.03 0.70
N ILE A 90 -0.53 18.59 1.72
CA ILE A 90 0.92 18.36 1.70
C ILE A 90 1.16 16.85 1.72
N ILE A 91 2.06 16.39 0.86
CA ILE A 91 2.56 15.03 0.87
C ILE A 91 4.02 15.02 1.31
N ASN A 92 4.31 14.24 2.33
CA ASN A 92 5.67 13.99 2.81
C ASN A 92 6.11 12.62 2.31
N VAL A 93 7.30 12.56 1.73
CA VAL A 93 7.91 11.34 1.22
C VAL A 93 9.27 11.18 1.88
N GLN A 94 9.51 10.01 2.46
CA GLN A 94 10.82 9.63 3.00
C GLN A 94 11.35 8.43 2.22
N ILE A 95 12.60 8.49 1.84
CA ILE A 95 13.32 7.43 1.13
C ILE A 95 14.42 6.90 2.05
N GLU A 96 14.42 5.61 2.27
CA GLU A 96 15.42 4.90 3.06
C GLU A 96 16.18 3.93 2.17
N ILE A 97 17.47 4.16 2.04
CA ILE A 97 18.40 3.29 1.34
C ILE A 97 19.33 2.73 2.41
N GLU A 98 19.59 1.44 2.35
CA GLU A 98 20.44 0.75 3.30
C GLU A 98 21.78 1.48 3.52
N ASN A 99 22.20 1.60 4.78
CA ASN A 99 23.44 2.27 5.21
C ASN A 99 23.56 3.76 4.84
N THR A 100 22.44 4.43 4.53
CA THR A 100 22.42 5.88 4.27
C THR A 100 21.45 6.61 5.20
N LYS A 101 21.62 7.92 5.33
CA LYS A 101 20.62 8.75 6.03
C LYS A 101 19.35 8.84 5.19
N PRO A 102 18.16 8.77 5.81
CA PRO A 102 16.91 8.94 5.11
C PRO A 102 16.82 10.31 4.40
N LEU A 103 16.39 10.29 3.14
CA LEU A 103 16.09 11.49 2.36
C LEU A 103 14.62 11.87 2.59
N LYS A 104 14.36 13.12 2.91
CA LYS A 104 13.00 13.63 3.19
C LYS A 104 12.62 14.70 2.19
N TYR A 105 11.41 14.57 1.65
CA TYR A 105 10.82 15.48 0.69
C TYR A 105 9.45 15.92 1.15
N CYS A 106 9.09 17.15 0.80
CA CYS A 106 7.77 17.70 1.11
C CYS A 106 7.26 18.42 -0.14
N PHE A 107 6.07 18.06 -0.61
CA PHE A 107 5.45 18.65 -1.78
C PHE A 107 4.02 19.06 -1.47
N THR A 108 3.57 20.12 -2.13
CA THR A 108 2.17 20.53 -2.13
C THR A 108 1.41 19.86 -3.27
N GLN A 109 0.07 19.87 -3.22
CA GLN A 109 -0.74 19.32 -4.30
C GLN A 109 -0.54 20.03 -5.64
N SER A 110 -0.16 21.32 -5.62
CA SER A 110 0.13 22.10 -6.83
C SER A 110 1.42 21.68 -7.53
N GLN A 111 2.32 21.01 -6.82
CA GLN A 111 3.58 20.51 -7.38
C GLN A 111 3.44 19.10 -8.01
N ALA A 112 2.27 18.45 -7.89
CA ALA A 112 2.02 17.19 -8.59
C ALA A 112 1.92 17.45 -10.13
N PRO A 113 2.42 16.52 -10.97
CA PRO A 113 2.92 15.18 -10.66
C PRO A 113 4.37 15.17 -10.15
N ILE A 114 4.65 14.33 -9.14
CA ILE A 114 5.97 14.13 -8.54
C ILE A 114 6.57 12.85 -9.09
N LYS A 115 7.61 12.96 -9.87
CA LYS A 115 8.29 11.83 -10.52
C LYS A 115 9.33 11.23 -9.60
N ILE A 116 9.38 9.89 -9.54
CA ILE A 116 10.29 9.11 -8.70
C ILE A 116 11.11 8.19 -9.58
N GLY A 117 12.42 8.18 -9.39
CA GLY A 117 13.28 7.31 -10.17
C GLY A 117 14.77 7.59 -9.97
N ARG A 118 15.62 6.91 -10.75
CA ARG A 118 17.07 7.03 -10.62
C ARG A 118 17.66 8.26 -11.29
N ALA A 119 16.97 8.86 -12.27
CA ALA A 119 17.51 9.99 -13.01
C ALA A 119 16.44 10.92 -13.55
N LYS A 120 16.70 12.23 -13.48
CA LYS A 120 15.83 13.31 -14.00
C LYS A 120 14.41 13.26 -13.46
N CYS A 121 14.28 13.02 -12.15
CA CYS A 121 13.04 12.96 -11.40
C CYS A 121 13.04 14.01 -10.28
N ASP A 122 11.88 14.31 -9.73
CA ASP A 122 11.74 15.22 -8.58
C ASP A 122 12.33 14.56 -7.32
N ILE A 123 12.15 13.23 -7.20
CA ILE A 123 12.82 12.40 -6.21
C ILE A 123 13.82 11.49 -6.93
N ASN A 124 15.10 11.82 -6.85
CA ASN A 124 16.17 11.01 -7.44
C ASN A 124 16.70 10.01 -6.39
N ILE A 125 16.63 8.72 -6.71
CA ILE A 125 17.05 7.61 -5.84
C ILE A 125 18.24 6.89 -6.51
N PHE A 126 19.45 7.09 -5.98
CA PHE A 126 20.67 6.51 -6.52
C PHE A 126 20.84 5.05 -6.09
N SER A 127 20.06 4.16 -6.67
CA SER A 127 20.14 2.71 -6.47
C SER A 127 19.99 1.99 -7.80
N SER A 128 20.74 0.92 -8.01
CA SER A 128 20.67 0.08 -9.21
C SER A 128 19.34 -0.65 -9.34
N SER A 129 18.64 -0.90 -8.22
CA SER A 129 17.31 -1.50 -8.20
C SER A 129 16.19 -0.58 -8.67
N ILE A 130 16.48 0.72 -8.82
CA ILE A 130 15.48 1.73 -9.22
C ILE A 130 15.58 2.01 -10.72
N SER A 131 14.46 1.95 -11.43
CA SER A 131 14.37 2.34 -12.84
C SER A 131 14.60 3.84 -13.03
N LYS A 132 15.03 4.28 -14.23
CA LYS A 132 15.21 5.72 -14.53
C LYS A 132 13.93 6.52 -14.25
N ARG A 133 12.78 5.95 -14.61
CA ARG A 133 11.43 6.40 -14.23
C ARG A 133 10.77 5.22 -13.55
N HIS A 134 10.66 5.25 -12.24
CA HIS A 134 10.17 4.11 -11.47
C HIS A 134 8.68 4.24 -11.16
N GLY A 135 8.31 5.39 -10.62
CA GLY A 135 6.94 5.67 -10.23
C GLY A 135 6.61 7.16 -10.30
N ILE A 136 5.36 7.45 -10.05
CA ILE A 136 4.83 8.81 -10.02
C ILE A 136 3.79 8.96 -8.92
N ILE A 137 3.81 10.09 -8.24
CA ILE A 137 2.72 10.49 -7.34
C ILE A 137 1.95 11.62 -8.01
N GLU A 138 0.65 11.41 -8.20
CA GLU A 138 -0.24 12.38 -8.82
C GLU A 138 -1.35 12.79 -7.85
N TYR A 139 -1.98 13.92 -8.14
CA TYR A 139 -3.15 14.41 -7.39
C TYR A 139 -4.40 14.32 -8.24
N SER A 140 -5.38 13.56 -7.77
CA SER A 140 -6.70 13.44 -8.41
C SER A 140 -7.65 14.50 -7.88
N LYS A 141 -8.10 15.42 -8.74
CA LYS A 141 -9.12 16.41 -8.39
C LYS A 141 -10.47 15.78 -8.08
N ASN A 142 -10.81 14.66 -8.75
CA ASN A 142 -12.09 13.97 -8.55
C ASN A 142 -12.20 13.31 -7.18
N SER A 143 -11.17 12.56 -6.76
CA SER A 143 -11.10 11.93 -5.44
C SER A 143 -10.52 12.85 -4.37
N GLN A 144 -10.05 14.03 -4.75
CA GLN A 144 -9.35 14.98 -3.88
C GLN A 144 -8.24 14.30 -3.06
N SER A 145 -7.51 13.39 -3.69
CA SER A 145 -6.45 12.62 -3.03
C SER A 145 -5.23 12.45 -3.93
N PHE A 146 -4.07 12.31 -3.30
CA PHE A 146 -2.89 11.82 -3.99
C PHE A 146 -3.00 10.31 -4.21
N TYR A 147 -2.32 9.83 -5.23
CA TYR A 147 -2.14 8.40 -5.49
C TYR A 147 -0.76 8.12 -6.06
N TYR A 148 -0.27 6.92 -5.80
CA TYR A 148 0.96 6.39 -6.39
C TYR A 148 0.64 5.45 -7.55
N LYS A 149 1.47 5.50 -8.59
CA LYS A 149 1.43 4.59 -9.74
C LYS A 149 2.84 4.17 -10.11
N ASP A 150 3.06 2.86 -10.28
CA ASP A 150 4.27 2.33 -10.90
C ASP A 150 4.26 2.63 -12.40
N MET A 151 5.38 3.07 -12.95
CA MET A 151 5.52 3.47 -14.35
C MET A 151 6.10 2.36 -15.24
N GLY A 152 5.82 1.10 -14.92
CA GLY A 152 6.38 -0.07 -15.60
C GLY A 152 7.84 -0.28 -15.23
N SER A 153 8.16 -0.13 -13.95
CA SER A 153 9.52 -0.30 -13.47
C SER A 153 10.00 -1.76 -13.60
N THR A 154 11.30 -1.97 -13.74
CA THR A 154 11.88 -3.30 -13.96
C THR A 154 11.62 -4.24 -12.78
N ASN A 155 11.78 -3.75 -11.56
CA ASN A 155 11.60 -4.56 -10.34
C ASN A 155 10.20 -4.44 -9.75
N GLY A 156 9.36 -3.54 -10.28
CA GLY A 156 8.05 -3.25 -9.75
C GLY A 156 8.08 -2.47 -8.43
N SER A 157 6.89 -2.10 -7.99
CA SER A 157 6.64 -1.47 -6.71
C SER A 157 5.71 -2.35 -5.88
N THR A 158 5.97 -2.42 -4.59
CA THR A 158 5.20 -3.24 -3.65
C THR A 158 4.73 -2.39 -2.48
N LEU A 159 3.44 -2.46 -2.15
CA LEU A 159 2.88 -1.85 -0.95
C LEU A 159 3.02 -2.83 0.22
N ILE A 160 3.56 -2.36 1.33
CA ILE A 160 3.60 -3.07 2.60
C ILE A 160 2.29 -2.83 3.33
N ILE A 161 1.61 -3.91 3.68
CA ILE A 161 0.31 -3.92 4.34
C ILE A 161 0.53 -4.34 5.79
N LYS A 162 0.12 -3.49 6.71
CA LYS A 162 0.27 -3.72 8.16
C LYS A 162 -1.03 -4.26 8.76
N SER A 163 -0.92 -4.89 9.92
CA SER A 163 -2.09 -5.34 10.69
C SER A 163 -3.09 -4.21 10.89
N GLY A 164 -4.36 -4.49 10.64
CA GLY A 164 -5.46 -3.52 10.66
C GLY A 164 -5.69 -2.79 9.34
N ASP A 165 -4.78 -2.88 8.38
CA ASP A 165 -4.98 -2.27 7.07
C ASP A 165 -6.09 -2.96 6.29
N ILE A 166 -6.89 -2.13 5.61
CA ILE A 166 -7.96 -2.56 4.73
C ILE A 166 -7.62 -2.15 3.30
N ILE A 167 -7.71 -3.09 2.38
CA ILE A 167 -7.41 -2.89 0.96
C ILE A 167 -8.65 -3.20 0.14
N LYS A 168 -8.97 -2.28 -0.76
CA LYS A 168 -10.01 -2.49 -1.76
C LYS A 168 -9.51 -3.46 -2.81
N MET A 169 -10.25 -4.54 -3.01
CA MET A 169 -9.95 -5.53 -4.02
C MET A 169 -10.51 -5.09 -5.38
N LYS A 170 -9.72 -5.28 -6.43
CA LYS A 170 -10.11 -4.98 -7.81
C LYS A 170 -9.44 -5.96 -8.76
N GLY A 171 -10.25 -6.77 -9.43
CA GLY A 171 -9.77 -7.72 -10.42
C GLY A 171 -8.76 -8.71 -9.84
N GLU A 172 -7.66 -8.92 -10.55
CA GLU A 172 -6.57 -9.78 -10.11
C GLU A 172 -5.56 -9.01 -9.27
N MET A 173 -5.27 -9.50 -8.06
CA MET A 173 -4.32 -8.90 -7.14
C MET A 173 -3.29 -9.92 -6.68
N ASN A 174 -2.01 -9.59 -6.82
CA ASN A 174 -0.88 -10.43 -6.47
C ASN A 174 -0.31 -9.99 -5.12
N TYR A 175 -0.25 -10.95 -4.20
CA TYR A 175 0.25 -10.75 -2.84
C TYR A 175 1.42 -11.67 -2.54
N LYS A 176 2.15 -11.33 -1.48
CA LYS A 176 3.17 -12.18 -0.87
C LYS A 176 3.04 -12.06 0.65
N LEU A 177 2.78 -13.15 1.34
CA LEU A 177 2.81 -13.22 2.80
C LEU A 177 4.19 -13.74 3.20
N GLU A 178 4.99 -12.89 3.84
CA GLU A 178 6.41 -13.16 4.04
C GLU A 178 7.07 -13.57 2.71
N ASP A 179 7.43 -14.82 2.54
CA ASP A 179 8.04 -15.36 1.31
C ASP A 179 7.08 -16.18 0.44
N VAL A 180 5.83 -16.35 0.86
CA VAL A 180 4.84 -17.17 0.14
C VAL A 180 3.99 -16.30 -0.79
N PRO A 181 4.18 -16.38 -2.12
CA PRO A 181 3.35 -15.65 -3.06
C PRO A 181 1.97 -16.32 -3.19
N PHE A 182 0.93 -15.50 -3.34
CA PHE A 182 -0.43 -15.95 -3.65
C PHE A 182 -1.17 -14.88 -4.46
N ARG A 183 -2.25 -15.29 -5.07
CA ARG A 183 -3.09 -14.44 -5.90
C ARG A 183 -4.54 -14.54 -5.46
N ILE A 184 -5.21 -13.41 -5.42
CA ILE A 184 -6.67 -13.34 -5.24
C ILE A 184 -7.24 -12.74 -6.52
N GLN A 185 -8.29 -13.35 -7.03
CA GLN A 185 -8.98 -12.91 -8.23
C GLN A 185 -10.48 -12.88 -7.97
N GLU A 186 -11.11 -11.77 -8.34
CA GLU A 186 -12.57 -11.70 -8.41
C GLU A 186 -13.03 -12.49 -9.64
N ILE A 187 -13.90 -13.46 -9.42
CA ILE A 187 -14.51 -14.24 -10.49
C ILE A 187 -15.87 -13.59 -10.80
N PRO A 188 -16.16 -13.23 -12.04
CA PRO A 188 -17.42 -12.59 -12.44
C PRO A 188 -18.63 -13.49 -12.24
#